data_322d240e7d233cb10321204665e474e1
#
_entry.id   322d240e7d233cb10321204665e474e1
#
_cell.length_a   1.000
_cell.length_b   1.000
_cell.length_c   1.000
_cell.angle_alpha   90.00
_cell.angle_beta   90.00
_cell.angle_gamma   90.00
#
_symmetry.space_group_name_H-M   'P 1'
#
loop_
_entity.id
_entity.type
_entity.pdbx_description
1 polymer ?
#
loop_
_entity_poly.entity_id
_entity_poly.type
_entity_poly.pdbx_seq_one_letter_code
_entity_poly.pdbx_strand_id
1 'polypeptide(L)'
;MGQRILLVDDENSIVESLRYALEKEGYSVVEAADGAEALRLARSTLPDLVLLDIMLPGMSGFEVCRTLRKESTVPILMLTARSDEPDRIVGLDLGADDYITKPFSMREVLARVRAALRRSQAGANTAEVLQVGDVVMDLVRHEVRVSDKPLRLPLRQFDVLRAFLANPGRVLTRTALLQQVWGYDFYGEDRTVDVHIRWLRRNLEEAESRVAIETVRGVGYKLEG
;
A
#
# COMPACT_ATOMS: atom_id res chain seq x y z
N MET A 1 4.41 13.29 18.57
CA MET A 1 5.57 13.16 17.67
C MET A 1 5.02 13.15 16.25
N GLY A 2 5.69 13.82 15.28
CA GLY A 2 5.27 13.78 13.87
C GLY A 2 5.47 12.36 13.28
N GLN A 3 4.65 12.01 12.29
CA GLN A 3 4.82 10.74 11.56
C GLN A 3 6.18 10.71 10.86
N ARG A 4 6.82 9.54 10.87
CA ARG A 4 8.17 9.34 10.33
C ARG A 4 8.10 8.71 8.94
N ILE A 5 8.80 9.32 8.00
CA ILE A 5 8.91 8.84 6.62
C ILE A 5 10.36 8.43 6.36
N LEU A 6 10.56 7.22 5.88
CA LEU A 6 11.84 6.77 5.33
C LEU A 6 11.86 7.10 3.84
N LEU A 7 12.77 7.97 3.45
CA LEU A 7 12.99 8.40 2.06
C LEU A 7 14.23 7.71 1.52
N VAL A 8 14.06 6.95 0.45
CA VAL A 8 15.13 6.15 -0.15
C VAL A 8 15.27 6.51 -1.62
N ASP A 9 16.34 7.21 -1.96
CA ASP A 9 16.70 7.61 -3.33
C ASP A 9 18.20 7.95 -3.33
N ASP A 10 18.94 7.60 -4.38
CA ASP A 10 20.37 7.90 -4.51
C ASP A 10 20.63 9.27 -5.13
N GLU A 11 19.59 9.93 -5.66
CA GLU A 11 19.67 11.25 -6.27
C GLU A 11 19.46 12.36 -5.23
N ASN A 12 20.57 12.98 -4.76
CA ASN A 12 20.56 14.02 -3.71
C ASN A 12 19.57 15.18 -3.98
N SER A 13 19.43 15.59 -5.25
CA SER A 13 18.52 16.69 -5.63
C SER A 13 17.05 16.35 -5.39
N ILE A 14 16.66 15.09 -5.62
CA ILE A 14 15.33 14.57 -5.32
C ILE A 14 15.13 14.47 -3.82
N VAL A 15 16.11 13.90 -3.12
CA VAL A 15 16.07 13.73 -1.65
C VAL A 15 15.89 15.08 -0.96
N GLU A 16 16.69 16.07 -1.28
CA GLU A 16 16.60 17.42 -0.68
C GLU A 16 15.23 18.08 -0.93
N SER A 17 14.72 17.98 -2.16
CA SER A 17 13.43 18.54 -2.53
C SER A 17 12.26 17.87 -1.82
N LEU A 18 12.26 16.54 -1.75
CA LEU A 18 11.26 15.75 -1.05
C LEU A 18 11.32 15.96 0.45
N ARG A 19 12.51 15.92 1.04
CA ARG A 19 12.72 16.19 2.46
C ARG A 19 12.15 17.54 2.85
N TYR A 20 12.55 18.61 2.15
CA TYR A 20 12.05 19.95 2.44
C TYR A 20 10.51 20.02 2.40
N ALA A 21 9.89 19.42 1.37
CA ALA A 21 8.44 19.43 1.23
C ALA A 21 7.74 18.64 2.34
N LEU A 22 8.27 17.48 2.72
CA LEU A 22 7.72 16.63 3.76
C LEU A 22 7.86 17.25 5.16
N GLU A 23 9.05 17.82 5.48
CA GLU A 23 9.29 18.49 6.75
C GLU A 23 8.39 19.72 6.93
N LYS A 24 8.15 20.47 5.84
CA LYS A 24 7.20 21.60 5.83
C LYS A 24 5.75 21.18 6.16
N GLU A 25 5.37 19.95 5.82
CA GLU A 25 4.06 19.36 6.19
C GLU A 25 4.07 18.76 7.62
N GLY A 26 5.19 18.85 8.34
CA GLY A 26 5.32 18.38 9.73
C GLY A 26 5.73 16.91 9.89
N TYR A 27 6.18 16.26 8.82
CA TYR A 27 6.72 14.90 8.89
C TYR A 27 8.18 14.90 9.35
N SER A 28 8.60 13.83 10.02
CA SER A 28 10.00 13.56 10.34
C SER A 28 10.58 12.67 9.23
N VAL A 29 11.67 13.10 8.58
CA VAL A 29 12.27 12.35 7.46
C VAL A 29 13.56 11.67 7.91
N VAL A 30 13.70 10.41 7.53
CA VAL A 30 14.95 9.63 7.64
C VAL A 30 15.35 9.26 6.23
N GLU A 31 16.61 9.46 5.87
CA GLU A 31 17.13 9.29 4.52
C GLU A 31 18.00 8.04 4.42
N ALA A 32 17.94 7.37 3.27
CA ALA A 32 18.84 6.30 2.86
C ALA A 32 19.20 6.47 1.39
N ALA A 33 20.46 6.24 1.05
CA ALA A 33 20.96 6.36 -0.32
C ALA A 33 21.06 5.02 -1.06
N ASP A 34 20.85 3.90 -0.37
CA ASP A 34 20.89 2.56 -0.95
C ASP A 34 19.93 1.59 -0.25
N GLY A 35 19.72 0.43 -0.88
CA GLY A 35 18.75 -0.56 -0.38
C GLY A 35 19.16 -1.24 0.93
N ALA A 36 20.46 -1.43 1.18
CA ALA A 36 20.95 -2.06 2.40
C ALA A 36 20.75 -1.11 3.61
N GLU A 37 21.05 0.16 3.42
CA GLU A 37 20.79 1.20 4.42
C GLU A 37 19.29 1.37 4.66
N ALA A 38 18.48 1.35 3.61
CA ALA A 38 17.03 1.43 3.71
C ALA A 38 16.45 0.32 4.62
N LEU A 39 16.87 -0.94 4.42
CA LEU A 39 16.44 -2.05 5.27
C LEU A 39 16.89 -1.89 6.73
N ARG A 40 18.13 -1.46 6.95
CA ARG A 40 18.67 -1.21 8.28
C ARG A 40 17.87 -0.13 9.01
N LEU A 41 17.60 0.99 8.33
CA LEU A 41 16.85 2.12 8.89
C LEU A 41 15.39 1.80 9.10
N ALA A 42 14.75 1.07 8.17
CA ALA A 42 13.37 0.63 8.34
C ALA A 42 13.17 -0.19 9.64
N ARG A 43 14.11 -1.10 9.93
CA ARG A 43 14.07 -1.92 11.15
C ARG A 43 14.34 -1.13 12.42
N SER A 44 15.30 -0.18 12.38
CA SER A 44 15.72 0.56 13.58
C SER A 44 14.82 1.75 13.91
N THR A 45 14.22 2.39 12.90
CA THR A 45 13.44 3.62 13.08
C THR A 45 11.93 3.40 13.05
N LEU A 46 11.47 2.22 12.57
CA LEU A 46 10.06 1.85 12.44
C LEU A 46 9.24 2.98 11.79
N PRO A 47 9.50 3.33 10.52
CA PRO A 47 8.81 4.43 9.87
C PRO A 47 7.33 4.14 9.67
N ASP A 48 6.52 5.20 9.61
CA ASP A 48 5.09 5.13 9.31
C ASP A 48 4.81 4.98 7.81
N LEU A 49 5.80 5.31 6.96
CA LEU A 49 5.72 5.20 5.51
C LEU A 49 7.13 5.15 4.90
N VAL A 50 7.28 4.43 3.80
CA VAL A 50 8.51 4.39 3.00
C VAL A 50 8.25 4.97 1.61
N LEU A 51 9.02 5.99 1.22
CA LEU A 51 9.15 6.44 -0.17
C LEU A 51 10.41 5.76 -0.73
N LEU A 52 10.27 4.98 -1.79
CA LEU A 52 11.32 4.06 -2.23
C LEU A 52 11.57 4.19 -3.74
N ASP A 53 12.74 4.64 -4.11
CA ASP A 53 13.14 4.58 -5.51
C ASP A 53 13.39 3.12 -5.95
N ILE A 54 13.04 2.82 -7.19
CA ILE A 54 13.28 1.51 -7.80
C ILE A 54 14.75 1.37 -8.18
N MET A 55 15.34 2.43 -8.71
CA MET A 55 16.68 2.43 -9.31
C MET A 55 17.74 2.80 -8.26
N LEU A 56 17.97 1.90 -7.31
CA LEU A 56 18.99 2.09 -6.28
C LEU A 56 20.28 1.34 -6.63
N PRO A 57 21.45 1.85 -6.20
CA PRO A 57 22.72 1.14 -6.39
C PRO A 57 22.78 -0.12 -5.53
N GLY A 58 23.34 -1.17 -6.08
CA GLY A 58 23.55 -2.45 -5.42
C GLY A 58 22.28 -3.29 -5.27
N MET A 59 21.39 -2.93 -4.36
CA MET A 59 20.11 -3.62 -4.13
C MET A 59 18.97 -2.77 -4.68
N SER A 60 18.23 -3.29 -5.64
CA SER A 60 17.09 -2.58 -6.24
C SER A 60 15.97 -2.30 -5.23
N GLY A 61 15.18 -1.23 -5.46
CA GLY A 61 14.01 -0.94 -4.64
C GLY A 61 12.96 -2.08 -4.64
N PHE A 62 12.92 -2.88 -5.70
CA PHE A 62 12.07 -4.09 -5.73
C PHE A 62 12.50 -5.14 -4.70
N GLU A 63 13.80 -5.37 -4.54
CA GLU A 63 14.33 -6.31 -3.55
C GLU A 63 14.13 -5.79 -2.13
N VAL A 64 14.29 -4.47 -1.93
CA VAL A 64 13.97 -3.80 -0.65
C VAL A 64 12.49 -3.99 -0.31
N CYS A 65 11.59 -3.69 -1.25
CA CYS A 65 10.14 -3.83 -1.06
C CYS A 65 9.78 -5.28 -0.69
N ARG A 66 10.25 -6.26 -1.48
CA ARG A 66 10.01 -7.68 -1.21
C ARG A 66 10.52 -8.13 0.16
N THR A 67 11.67 -7.60 0.59
CA THR A 67 12.24 -7.93 1.90
C THR A 67 11.41 -7.32 3.02
N LEU A 68 11.06 -6.04 2.92
CA LEU A 68 10.22 -5.35 3.91
C LEU A 68 8.85 -6.02 4.05
N ARG A 69 8.24 -6.50 2.98
CA ARG A 69 6.93 -7.16 3.01
C ARG A 69 6.91 -8.48 3.78
N LYS A 70 8.03 -9.15 3.92
CA LYS A 70 8.15 -10.35 4.77
C LYS A 70 8.14 -10.00 6.26
N GLU A 71 8.56 -8.78 6.61
CA GLU A 71 8.81 -8.35 7.98
C GLU A 71 7.80 -7.31 8.48
N SER A 72 7.17 -6.55 7.56
CA SER A 72 6.37 -5.37 7.90
C SER A 72 5.21 -5.13 6.93
N THR A 73 4.17 -4.50 7.45
CA THR A 73 3.03 -4.00 6.66
C THR A 73 3.10 -2.48 6.43
N VAL A 74 4.24 -1.85 6.72
CA VAL A 74 4.45 -0.41 6.52
C VAL A 74 4.07 0.02 5.10
N PRO A 75 3.33 1.12 4.90
CA PRO A 75 3.03 1.61 3.56
C PRO A 75 4.29 1.90 2.76
N ILE A 76 4.37 1.39 1.52
CA ILE A 76 5.48 1.63 0.59
C ILE A 76 4.94 2.30 -0.67
N LEU A 77 5.38 3.52 -0.95
CA LEU A 77 5.14 4.23 -2.19
C LEU A 77 6.42 4.16 -3.03
N MET A 78 6.35 3.55 -4.21
CA MET A 78 7.51 3.43 -5.08
C MET A 78 7.65 4.67 -5.98
N LEU A 79 8.88 5.16 -6.13
CA LEU A 79 9.25 6.18 -7.11
C LEU A 79 9.79 5.46 -8.34
N THR A 80 9.27 5.74 -9.53
CA THR A 80 9.63 5.01 -10.77
C THR A 80 9.81 5.93 -11.95
N ALA A 81 10.70 5.58 -12.89
CA ALA A 81 10.82 6.27 -14.15
C ALA A 81 9.56 6.01 -15.03
N ARG A 82 9.19 6.99 -15.86
CA ARG A 82 7.96 6.99 -16.66
C ARG A 82 7.90 5.90 -17.75
N SER A 83 9.03 5.29 -18.09
CA SER A 83 9.16 4.40 -19.26
C SER A 83 8.72 2.95 -19.04
N ASP A 84 8.52 2.52 -17.80
CA ASP A 84 8.47 1.09 -17.53
C ASP A 84 7.11 0.67 -16.93
N GLU A 85 6.09 0.58 -17.81
CA GLU A 85 4.80 -0.05 -17.47
C GLU A 85 5.00 -1.47 -16.88
N PRO A 86 5.94 -2.29 -17.36
CA PRO A 86 6.29 -3.56 -16.71
C PRO A 86 6.78 -3.40 -15.28
N ASP A 87 7.62 -2.40 -14.99
CA ASP A 87 8.19 -2.19 -13.65
C ASP A 87 7.13 -1.76 -12.63
N ARG A 88 6.12 -1.00 -13.06
CA ARG A 88 4.98 -0.61 -12.22
C ARG A 88 4.16 -1.82 -11.79
N ILE A 89 3.90 -2.74 -12.71
CA ILE A 89 3.18 -3.99 -12.44
C ILE A 89 4.02 -4.88 -11.52
N VAL A 90 5.32 -5.01 -11.80
CA VAL A 90 6.26 -5.77 -10.97
C VAL A 90 6.35 -5.19 -9.57
N GLY A 91 6.42 -3.87 -9.40
CA GLY A 91 6.47 -3.21 -8.09
C GLY A 91 5.23 -3.47 -7.25
N LEU A 92 4.05 -3.38 -7.84
CA LEU A 92 2.79 -3.73 -7.18
C LEU A 92 2.71 -5.24 -6.90
N ASP A 93 3.15 -6.09 -7.83
CA ASP A 93 3.25 -7.54 -7.64
C ASP A 93 4.23 -7.94 -6.53
N LEU A 94 5.16 -7.08 -6.16
CA LEU A 94 6.07 -7.27 -5.03
C LEU A 94 5.55 -6.71 -3.71
N GLY A 95 4.35 -6.13 -3.71
CA GLY A 95 3.65 -5.70 -2.51
C GLY A 95 3.77 -4.21 -2.18
N ALA A 96 4.18 -3.36 -3.12
CA ALA A 96 4.06 -1.91 -2.97
C ALA A 96 2.58 -1.51 -2.87
N ASP A 97 2.29 -0.46 -2.10
CA ASP A 97 0.91 0.03 -1.93
C ASP A 97 0.50 0.97 -3.06
N ASP A 98 1.45 1.70 -3.62
CA ASP A 98 1.24 2.63 -4.72
C ASP A 98 2.57 2.98 -5.39
N TYR A 99 2.52 3.67 -6.53
CA TYR A 99 3.71 4.17 -7.23
C TYR A 99 3.51 5.64 -7.68
N ILE A 100 4.63 6.34 -7.82
CA ILE A 100 4.70 7.73 -8.29
C ILE A 100 5.71 7.77 -9.43
N THR A 101 5.29 8.24 -10.60
CA THR A 101 6.17 8.28 -11.78
C THR A 101 7.02 9.54 -11.81
N LYS A 102 8.32 9.40 -11.98
CA LYS A 102 9.24 10.52 -12.26
C LYS A 102 9.09 10.97 -13.73
N PRO A 103 9.01 12.28 -14.05
CA PRO A 103 8.99 13.40 -13.13
C PRO A 103 7.62 13.57 -12.45
N PHE A 104 7.62 13.83 -11.14
CA PHE A 104 6.42 14.04 -10.33
C PHE A 104 6.32 15.47 -9.82
N SER A 105 5.13 15.91 -9.47
CA SER A 105 4.94 17.15 -8.73
C SER A 105 4.99 16.90 -7.22
N MET A 106 5.55 17.85 -6.45
CA MET A 106 5.53 17.76 -4.98
C MET A 106 4.10 17.65 -4.44
N ARG A 107 3.13 18.30 -5.09
CA ARG A 107 1.72 18.20 -4.73
C ARG A 107 1.18 16.77 -4.85
N GLU A 108 1.57 16.05 -5.88
CA GLU A 108 1.20 14.65 -6.08
C GLU A 108 1.80 13.77 -4.98
N VAL A 109 3.11 13.89 -4.73
CA VAL A 109 3.79 13.12 -3.68
C VAL A 109 3.12 13.35 -2.33
N LEU A 110 2.94 14.60 -1.92
CA LEU A 110 2.30 14.96 -0.66
C LEU A 110 0.86 14.46 -0.55
N ALA A 111 0.11 14.49 -1.66
CA ALA A 111 -1.26 13.96 -1.68
C ALA A 111 -1.29 12.44 -1.44
N ARG A 112 -0.38 11.68 -2.07
CA ARG A 112 -0.26 10.23 -1.91
C ARG A 112 0.26 9.84 -0.51
N VAL A 113 1.26 10.57 0.00
CA VAL A 113 1.77 10.40 1.37
C VAL A 113 0.65 10.61 2.38
N ARG A 114 -0.09 11.74 2.30
CA ARG A 114 -1.25 12.00 3.18
C ARG A 114 -2.31 10.91 3.07
N ALA A 115 -2.60 10.43 1.85
CA ALA A 115 -3.59 9.38 1.64
C ALA A 115 -3.15 8.05 2.28
N ALA A 116 -1.88 7.67 2.17
CA ALA A 116 -1.34 6.47 2.79
C ALA A 116 -1.34 6.57 4.33
N LEU A 117 -0.87 7.70 4.88
CA LEU A 117 -0.77 7.91 6.33
C LEU A 117 -2.12 8.12 7.03
N ARG A 118 -3.10 8.79 6.38
CA ARG A 118 -4.45 8.98 6.94
C ARG A 118 -5.14 7.67 7.23
N ARG A 119 -4.91 6.65 6.43
CA ARG A 119 -5.54 5.33 6.58
C ARG A 119 -4.97 4.53 7.73
N SER A 120 -3.69 4.72 8.04
CA SER A 120 -3.09 4.12 9.24
C SER A 120 -3.67 4.70 10.55
N GLN A 121 -4.32 5.87 10.50
CA GLN A 121 -4.93 6.55 11.65
C GLN A 121 -6.47 6.49 11.68
N ALA A 122 -7.14 6.03 10.63
CA ALA A 122 -8.60 6.06 10.53
C ALA A 122 -9.33 5.05 11.46
N GLY A 123 -8.67 4.57 12.50
CA GLY A 123 -9.25 3.74 13.56
C GLY A 123 -9.99 4.47 14.68
N ALA A 124 -10.32 5.77 14.54
CA ALA A 124 -10.72 6.58 15.68
C ALA A 124 -12.22 6.99 15.74
N ASN A 125 -13.18 6.35 15.05
CA ASN A 125 -14.60 6.56 15.42
C ASN A 125 -15.53 5.57 14.71
N THR A 126 -15.76 4.49 15.31
CA THR A 126 -16.87 3.54 15.37
C THR A 126 -16.30 2.15 15.54
N ALA A 127 -16.73 1.43 16.58
CA ALA A 127 -16.39 0.01 16.79
C ALA A 127 -17.10 -0.81 15.70
N GLU A 128 -16.55 -0.81 14.49
CA GLU A 128 -17.08 -1.59 13.40
C GLU A 128 -16.18 -2.80 13.15
N VAL A 129 -16.72 -3.94 13.53
CA VAL A 129 -16.23 -5.24 13.08
C VAL A 129 -17.03 -5.60 11.85
N LEU A 130 -16.35 -5.78 10.73
CA LEU A 130 -16.95 -6.32 9.50
C LEU A 130 -16.69 -7.81 9.45
N GLN A 131 -17.71 -8.59 9.09
CA GLN A 131 -17.59 -10.03 8.98
C GLN A 131 -18.34 -10.57 7.76
N VAL A 132 -17.69 -11.44 7.01
CA VAL A 132 -18.29 -12.27 5.98
C VAL A 132 -17.67 -13.66 6.08
N GLY A 133 -18.49 -14.69 6.20
CA GLY A 133 -18.04 -16.06 6.38
C GLY A 133 -17.10 -16.18 7.59
N ASP A 134 -15.90 -16.69 7.35
CA ASP A 134 -14.84 -16.88 8.34
C ASP A 134 -13.85 -15.70 8.43
N VAL A 135 -14.04 -14.64 7.65
CA VAL A 135 -13.20 -13.43 7.67
C VAL A 135 -13.83 -12.38 8.59
N VAL A 136 -13.07 -11.98 9.60
CA VAL A 136 -13.43 -10.92 10.55
C VAL A 136 -12.40 -9.80 10.46
N MET A 137 -12.86 -8.56 10.31
CA MET A 137 -12.02 -7.36 10.23
C MET A 137 -12.41 -6.37 11.32
N ASP A 138 -11.49 -6.07 12.22
CA ASP A 138 -11.61 -5.02 13.23
C ASP A 138 -10.99 -3.73 12.68
N LEU A 139 -11.84 -2.75 12.36
CA LEU A 139 -11.40 -1.48 11.76
C LEU A 139 -10.70 -0.57 12.77
N VAL A 140 -11.01 -0.72 14.07
CA VAL A 140 -10.39 0.08 15.14
C VAL A 140 -8.98 -0.39 15.42
N ARG A 141 -8.80 -1.72 15.54
CA ARG A 141 -7.50 -2.34 15.79
C ARG A 141 -6.66 -2.52 14.53
N HIS A 142 -7.25 -2.29 13.35
CA HIS A 142 -6.63 -2.56 12.06
C HIS A 142 -6.17 -4.02 11.93
N GLU A 143 -7.00 -4.94 12.39
CA GLU A 143 -6.72 -6.38 12.42
C GLU A 143 -7.67 -7.13 11.49
N VAL A 144 -7.14 -8.17 10.85
CA VAL A 144 -7.94 -9.15 10.10
C VAL A 144 -7.68 -10.54 10.68
N ARG A 145 -8.73 -11.33 10.77
CA ARG A 145 -8.67 -12.74 11.17
C ARG A 145 -9.44 -13.61 10.19
N VAL A 146 -8.92 -14.80 9.93
CA VAL A 146 -9.58 -15.85 9.16
C VAL A 146 -9.67 -17.08 10.07
N SER A 147 -10.89 -17.54 10.36
CA SER A 147 -11.11 -18.65 11.29
C SER A 147 -10.33 -18.48 12.61
N ASP A 148 -10.38 -17.27 13.21
CA ASP A 148 -9.67 -16.84 14.42
C ASP A 148 -8.13 -16.74 14.34
N LYS A 149 -7.52 -17.09 13.22
CA LYS A 149 -6.08 -16.88 12.99
C LYS A 149 -5.82 -15.48 12.44
N PRO A 150 -4.81 -14.73 12.95
CA PRO A 150 -4.51 -13.40 12.45
C PRO A 150 -3.98 -13.48 11.01
N LEU A 151 -4.53 -12.63 10.14
CA LEU A 151 -4.07 -12.42 8.78
C LEU A 151 -3.44 -11.03 8.66
N ARG A 152 -2.14 -10.95 8.42
CA ARG A 152 -1.43 -9.68 8.22
C ARG A 152 -1.56 -9.24 6.76
N LEU A 153 -2.13 -8.07 6.55
CA LEU A 153 -2.30 -7.48 5.23
C LEU A 153 -1.58 -6.14 5.14
N PRO A 154 -0.88 -5.85 4.02
CA PRO A 154 -0.47 -4.50 3.69
C PRO A 154 -1.66 -3.55 3.64
N LEU A 155 -1.41 -2.26 3.87
CA LEU A 155 -2.47 -1.24 4.01
C LEU A 155 -3.49 -1.27 2.87
N ARG A 156 -3.03 -1.35 1.62
CA ARG A 156 -3.94 -1.36 0.45
C ARG A 156 -4.78 -2.62 0.35
N GLN A 157 -4.22 -3.76 0.72
CA GLN A 157 -4.97 -5.02 0.74
C GLN A 157 -6.03 -5.01 1.84
N PHE A 158 -5.70 -4.42 3.00
CA PHE A 158 -6.66 -4.18 4.07
C PHE A 158 -7.82 -3.28 3.57
N ASP A 159 -7.52 -2.16 2.90
CA ASP A 159 -8.54 -1.25 2.36
C ASP A 159 -9.41 -1.91 1.28
N VAL A 160 -8.82 -2.71 0.38
CA VAL A 160 -9.56 -3.47 -0.64
C VAL A 160 -10.47 -4.50 0.02
N LEU A 161 -9.97 -5.26 1.01
CA LEU A 161 -10.79 -6.22 1.76
C LEU A 161 -11.93 -5.52 2.50
N ARG A 162 -11.65 -4.37 3.14
CA ARG A 162 -12.68 -3.54 3.79
C ARG A 162 -13.79 -3.13 2.82
N ALA A 163 -13.41 -2.70 1.61
CA ALA A 163 -14.39 -2.30 0.59
C ALA A 163 -15.34 -3.46 0.25
N PHE A 164 -14.82 -4.68 0.17
CA PHE A 164 -15.63 -5.86 -0.07
C PHE A 164 -16.48 -6.27 1.13
N LEU A 165 -15.90 -6.32 2.33
CA LEU A 165 -16.61 -6.69 3.56
C LEU A 165 -17.75 -5.70 3.90
N ALA A 166 -17.59 -4.43 3.52
CA ALA A 166 -18.65 -3.43 3.62
C ALA A 166 -19.74 -3.55 2.54
N ASN A 167 -19.52 -4.37 1.49
CA ASN A 167 -20.42 -4.58 0.38
C ASN A 167 -20.56 -6.08 0.01
N PRO A 168 -20.97 -6.95 0.94
CA PRO A 168 -21.00 -8.39 0.71
C PRO A 168 -21.94 -8.75 -0.44
N GLY A 169 -21.51 -9.64 -1.33
CA GLY A 169 -22.28 -10.10 -2.47
C GLY A 169 -22.49 -9.06 -3.59
N ARG A 170 -22.03 -7.81 -3.42
CA ARG A 170 -22.14 -6.77 -4.45
C ARG A 170 -20.93 -6.78 -5.37
N VAL A 171 -21.17 -6.54 -6.66
CA VAL A 171 -20.08 -6.33 -7.62
C VAL A 171 -19.54 -4.91 -7.47
N LEU A 172 -18.25 -4.80 -7.17
CA LEU A 172 -17.52 -3.52 -7.17
C LEU A 172 -16.75 -3.40 -8.49
N THR A 173 -16.97 -2.32 -9.23
CA THR A 173 -16.22 -2.06 -10.46
C THR A 173 -14.78 -1.69 -10.12
N ARG A 174 -13.84 -1.86 -11.07
CA ARG A 174 -12.45 -1.42 -10.90
C ARG A 174 -12.35 0.05 -10.55
N THR A 175 -13.09 0.88 -11.27
CA THR A 175 -13.14 2.33 -11.01
C THR A 175 -13.68 2.65 -9.61
N ALA A 176 -14.74 1.96 -9.16
CA ALA A 176 -15.27 2.16 -7.82
C ALA A 176 -14.26 1.75 -6.73
N LEU A 177 -13.59 0.61 -6.89
CA LEU A 177 -12.51 0.18 -5.98
C LEU A 177 -11.35 1.17 -5.98
N LEU A 178 -10.94 1.64 -7.17
CA LEU A 178 -9.86 2.61 -7.31
C LEU A 178 -10.19 3.91 -6.55
N GLN A 179 -11.37 4.47 -6.78
CA GLN A 179 -11.81 5.70 -6.12
C GLN A 179 -11.96 5.51 -4.60
N GLN A 180 -12.53 4.40 -4.17
CA GLN A 180 -12.79 4.13 -2.76
C GLN A 180 -11.50 3.86 -1.98
N VAL A 181 -10.53 3.18 -2.59
CA VAL A 181 -9.29 2.74 -1.95
C VAL A 181 -8.14 3.71 -2.17
N TRP A 182 -8.01 4.33 -3.34
CA TRP A 182 -6.93 5.28 -3.66
C TRP A 182 -7.37 6.75 -3.67
N GLY A 183 -8.66 7.01 -3.84
CA GLY A 183 -9.24 8.36 -3.86
C GLY A 183 -9.50 8.88 -5.28
N TYR A 184 -10.27 9.96 -5.38
CA TYR A 184 -10.68 10.55 -6.66
C TYR A 184 -9.52 11.20 -7.43
N ASP A 185 -8.48 11.66 -6.72
CA ASP A 185 -7.30 12.29 -7.32
C ASP A 185 -6.21 11.27 -7.72
N PHE A 186 -6.57 9.99 -7.75
CA PHE A 186 -5.65 8.95 -8.15
C PHE A 186 -5.59 8.82 -9.68
N TYR A 187 -4.44 9.11 -10.26
CA TYR A 187 -4.18 9.00 -11.70
C TYR A 187 -3.60 7.64 -12.12
N GLY A 188 -3.77 6.61 -11.30
CA GLY A 188 -3.32 5.25 -11.62
C GLY A 188 -4.31 4.50 -12.50
N GLU A 189 -3.84 3.41 -13.09
CA GLU A 189 -4.62 2.57 -13.99
C GLU A 189 -5.45 1.52 -13.24
N ASP A 190 -6.50 1.00 -13.88
CA ASP A 190 -7.35 -0.08 -13.37
C ASP A 190 -6.56 -1.35 -13.00
N ARG A 191 -5.39 -1.57 -13.64
CA ARG A 191 -4.47 -2.67 -13.35
C ARG A 191 -3.94 -2.66 -11.90
N THR A 192 -3.85 -1.48 -11.27
CA THR A 192 -3.48 -1.37 -9.86
C THR A 192 -4.42 -2.19 -8.98
N VAL A 193 -5.72 -2.14 -9.27
CA VAL A 193 -6.73 -2.93 -8.56
C VAL A 193 -6.50 -4.42 -8.77
N ASP A 194 -6.28 -4.85 -10.04
CA ASP A 194 -6.13 -6.26 -10.40
C ASP A 194 -4.97 -6.92 -9.65
N VAL A 195 -3.86 -6.20 -9.46
CA VAL A 195 -2.69 -6.68 -8.71
C VAL A 195 -3.02 -6.89 -7.23
N HIS A 196 -3.66 -5.91 -6.58
CA HIS A 196 -4.04 -6.04 -5.17
C HIS A 196 -5.11 -7.12 -4.95
N ILE A 197 -6.02 -7.32 -5.90
CA ILE A 197 -6.98 -8.44 -5.88
C ILE A 197 -6.26 -9.79 -5.95
N ARG A 198 -5.25 -9.92 -6.83
CA ARG A 198 -4.46 -11.15 -6.96
C ARG A 198 -3.74 -11.49 -5.65
N TRP A 199 -3.10 -10.49 -5.02
CA TRP A 199 -2.44 -10.67 -3.74
C TRP A 199 -3.41 -11.00 -2.61
N LEU A 200 -4.55 -10.32 -2.57
CA LEU A 200 -5.55 -10.58 -1.55
C LEU A 200 -6.14 -11.99 -1.67
N ARG A 201 -6.41 -12.45 -2.90
CA ARG A 201 -6.82 -13.85 -3.15
C ARG A 201 -5.79 -14.83 -2.59
N ARG A 202 -4.52 -14.63 -2.93
CA ARG A 202 -3.44 -15.49 -2.45
C ARG A 202 -3.37 -15.52 -0.92
N ASN A 203 -3.46 -14.38 -0.26
CA ASN A 203 -3.44 -14.32 1.20
C ASN A 203 -4.65 -15.02 1.85
N LEU A 204 -5.84 -14.90 1.24
CA LEU A 204 -7.04 -15.62 1.70
C LEU A 204 -6.91 -17.14 1.47
N GLU A 205 -6.36 -17.57 0.33
CA GLU A 205 -6.07 -18.97 0.03
C GLU A 205 -5.04 -19.57 1.00
N GLU A 206 -3.93 -18.87 1.25
CA GLU A 206 -2.90 -19.29 2.22
C GLU A 206 -3.42 -19.34 3.67
N ALA A 207 -4.44 -18.53 3.98
CA ALA A 207 -5.14 -18.56 5.27
C ALA A 207 -6.27 -19.62 5.32
N GLU A 208 -6.47 -20.39 4.25
CA GLU A 208 -7.53 -21.41 4.12
C GLU A 208 -8.94 -20.83 4.34
N SER A 209 -9.17 -19.57 3.90
CA SER A 209 -10.47 -18.92 4.00
C SER A 209 -11.52 -19.58 3.11
N ARG A 210 -12.76 -19.61 3.60
CA ARG A 210 -13.93 -20.01 2.81
C ARG A 210 -14.46 -18.89 1.93
N VAL A 211 -14.07 -17.66 2.25
CA VAL A 211 -14.43 -16.46 1.51
C VAL A 211 -13.57 -16.34 0.25
N ALA A 212 -14.18 -16.10 -0.89
CA ALA A 212 -13.50 -15.96 -2.18
C ALA A 212 -13.85 -14.63 -2.86
N ILE A 213 -12.86 -14.06 -3.57
CA ILE A 213 -13.09 -12.91 -4.44
C ILE A 213 -13.27 -13.41 -5.87
N GLU A 214 -14.46 -13.28 -6.42
CA GLU A 214 -14.79 -13.69 -7.78
C GLU A 214 -14.58 -12.54 -8.78
N THR A 215 -14.23 -12.91 -10.02
CA THR A 215 -14.16 -11.96 -11.14
C THR A 215 -15.48 -11.98 -11.90
N VAL A 216 -16.16 -10.83 -11.96
CA VAL A 216 -17.29 -10.62 -12.84
C VAL A 216 -16.76 -10.01 -14.14
N ARG A 217 -16.64 -10.84 -15.20
CA ARG A 217 -16.00 -10.45 -16.45
C ARG A 217 -16.62 -9.18 -17.05
N GLY A 218 -15.75 -8.25 -17.44
CA GLY A 218 -16.15 -6.96 -18.03
C GLY A 218 -16.72 -5.95 -17.03
N VAL A 219 -16.90 -6.30 -15.75
CA VAL A 219 -17.50 -5.42 -14.74
C VAL A 219 -16.54 -5.13 -13.59
N GLY A 220 -16.07 -6.13 -12.85
CA GLY A 220 -15.26 -5.94 -11.65
C GLY A 220 -15.12 -7.20 -10.81
N TYR A 221 -15.24 -7.06 -9.51
CA TYR A 221 -15.03 -8.12 -8.54
C TYR A 221 -16.13 -8.16 -7.49
N LYS A 222 -16.34 -9.33 -6.90
CA LYS A 222 -17.36 -9.58 -5.87
C LYS A 222 -16.76 -10.49 -4.80
N LEU A 223 -17.08 -10.24 -3.54
CA LEU A 223 -16.75 -11.12 -2.42
C LEU A 223 -17.93 -12.06 -2.17
N GLU A 224 -17.63 -13.34 -2.10
CA GLU A 224 -18.57 -14.39 -1.70
C GLU A 224 -18.03 -15.17 -0.52
N GLY A 225 -18.91 -15.53 0.42
CA GLY A 225 -18.59 -16.31 1.61
C GLY A 225 -19.78 -17.08 2.11
#